data_d8c31ab4f421938d94e837b9df3efd86
#
_entry.id   d8c31ab4f421938d94e837b9df3efd86
#
_cell.length_a   1.000
_cell.length_b   1.000
_cell.length_c   1.000
_cell.angle_alpha   90.00
_cell.angle_beta   90.00
_cell.angle_gamma   90.00
#
_symmetry.space_group_name_H-M   'P 1'
#
loop_
_entity.id
_entity.type
_entity.pdbx_description
1 polymer ?
#
loop_
_entity_poly.entity_id
_entity_poly.type
_entity_poly.pdbx_seq_one_letter_code
_entity_poly.pdbx_strand_id
1 'polypeptide(L)'
;MAGTLEVTEDLCWMPAGWVFDNVLERIADVLYPQDSALAELLLASRTDANGGYLDLRDVNLETLGLLLETANSAYGCLARAGIQEGVSPEFYAGLLTQFQDLCDMLRTAQQARMEKREQQAEKHRGTHADDAAP
;
A
#
# COMPACT_ATOMS: atom_id res chain seq x y z
N MET A 1 -5.05 9.38 18.26
CA MET A 1 -4.70 9.98 16.98
C MET A 1 -4.76 8.91 15.90
N ALA A 2 -5.43 9.16 14.79
CA ALA A 2 -5.55 8.22 13.69
C ALA A 2 -4.52 8.53 12.61
N GLY A 3 -4.11 7.51 11.86
CA GLY A 3 -3.29 7.69 10.66
C GLY A 3 -4.16 7.65 9.42
N THR A 4 -3.74 8.32 8.36
CA THR A 4 -4.47 8.37 7.09
C THR A 4 -3.53 8.06 5.94
N LEU A 5 -3.89 7.04 5.14
CA LEU A 5 -3.16 6.67 3.94
C LEU A 5 -4.14 6.71 2.77
N GLU A 6 -3.95 7.64 1.86
CA GLU A 6 -4.79 7.76 0.67
C GLU A 6 -4.21 6.88 -0.44
N VAL A 7 -4.90 5.79 -0.75
CA VAL A 7 -4.47 4.83 -1.77
C VAL A 7 -4.94 5.27 -3.15
N THR A 8 -6.23 5.60 -3.27
CA THR A 8 -6.84 6.23 -4.45
C THR A 8 -7.81 7.30 -3.97
N GLU A 9 -8.45 7.99 -4.91
CA GLU A 9 -9.48 8.97 -4.56
C GLU A 9 -10.66 8.34 -3.81
N ASP A 10 -10.93 7.05 -4.08
CA ASP A 10 -12.04 6.32 -3.48
C ASP A 10 -11.63 5.40 -2.34
N LEU A 11 -10.34 5.13 -2.18
CA LEU A 11 -9.82 4.20 -1.18
C LEU A 11 -8.88 4.92 -0.22
N CYS A 12 -9.30 4.99 1.04
CA CYS A 12 -8.55 5.64 2.09
C CYS A 12 -8.46 4.70 3.30
N TRP A 13 -7.24 4.41 3.76
CA TRP A 13 -7.00 3.56 4.91
C TRP A 13 -6.76 4.44 6.13
N MET A 14 -7.65 4.34 7.13
CA MET A 14 -7.64 5.21 8.31
C MET A 14 -7.69 4.40 9.61
N PRO A 15 -6.63 3.67 9.93
CA PRO A 15 -6.58 2.92 11.19
C PRO A 15 -6.22 3.81 12.38
N ALA A 16 -6.30 3.26 13.58
CA ALA A 16 -5.74 3.92 14.76
C ALA A 16 -4.26 4.22 14.55
N GLY A 17 -3.75 5.28 15.19
CA GLY A 17 -2.38 5.74 14.96
C GLY A 17 -1.31 4.67 15.24
N TRP A 18 -1.51 3.85 16.29
CA TRP A 18 -0.56 2.78 16.61
C TRP A 18 -0.53 1.68 15.55
N VAL A 19 -1.68 1.38 14.93
CA VAL A 19 -1.74 0.44 13.80
C VAL A 19 -1.02 1.01 12.59
N PHE A 20 -1.31 2.27 12.28
CA PHE A 20 -0.69 2.98 11.16
C PHE A 20 0.84 2.94 11.27
N ASP A 21 1.37 3.35 12.41
CA ASP A 21 2.81 3.38 12.64
C ASP A 21 3.44 1.98 12.57
N ASN A 22 2.80 1.00 13.21
CA ASN A 22 3.30 -0.38 13.24
C ASN A 22 3.37 -0.99 11.85
N VAL A 23 2.31 -0.81 11.06
CA VAL A 23 2.23 -1.35 9.69
C VAL A 23 3.28 -0.69 8.79
N LEU A 24 3.42 0.64 8.85
CA LEU A 24 4.42 1.34 8.03
C LEU A 24 5.83 0.90 8.37
N GLU A 25 6.14 0.72 9.66
CA GLU A 25 7.45 0.25 10.10
C GLU A 25 7.76 -1.14 9.57
N ARG A 26 6.79 -2.05 9.61
CA ARG A 26 6.97 -3.43 9.12
C ARG A 26 7.17 -3.47 7.61
N ILE A 27 6.41 -2.67 6.87
CA ILE A 27 6.59 -2.58 5.42
C ILE A 27 7.94 -1.97 5.10
N ALA A 28 8.33 -0.91 5.80
CA ALA A 28 9.62 -0.25 5.59
C ALA A 28 10.80 -1.20 5.82
N ASP A 29 10.73 -2.07 6.83
CA ASP A 29 11.78 -3.05 7.12
C ASP A 29 12.00 -4.00 5.93
N VAL A 30 10.92 -4.48 5.32
CA VAL A 30 11.01 -5.37 4.15
C VAL A 30 11.48 -4.59 2.92
N LEU A 31 11.03 -3.37 2.79
CA LEU A 31 11.26 -2.52 1.63
C LEU A 31 12.69 -1.94 1.59
N TYR A 32 13.30 -1.72 2.74
CA TYR A 32 14.55 -0.97 2.87
C TYR A 32 15.67 -1.48 1.98
N PRO A 33 15.92 -2.81 1.89
CA PRO A 33 16.98 -3.31 1.00
C PRO A 33 16.70 -3.11 -0.49
N GLN A 34 15.44 -2.93 -0.86
CA GLN A 34 15.04 -2.80 -2.27
C GLN A 34 14.90 -1.34 -2.69
N ASP A 35 14.36 -0.49 -1.80
CA ASP A 35 14.11 0.92 -2.07
C ASP A 35 14.16 1.70 -0.75
N SER A 36 15.35 2.15 -0.40
CA SER A 36 15.56 2.86 0.87
C SER A 36 14.85 4.21 0.89
N ALA A 37 14.74 4.89 -0.25
CA ALA A 37 14.07 6.20 -0.33
C ALA A 37 12.57 6.04 -0.03
N LEU A 38 11.93 5.02 -0.59
CA LEU A 38 10.53 4.74 -0.32
C LEU A 38 10.31 4.30 1.14
N ALA A 39 11.21 3.47 1.67
CA ALA A 39 11.15 3.06 3.08
C ALA A 39 11.24 4.28 4.01
N GLU A 40 12.16 5.21 3.73
CA GLU A 40 12.29 6.44 4.51
C GLU A 40 11.03 7.32 4.41
N LEU A 41 10.39 7.36 3.24
CA LEU A 41 9.12 8.08 3.06
C LEU A 41 8.03 7.49 3.97
N LEU A 42 7.93 6.16 4.04
CA LEU A 42 6.96 5.51 4.92
C LEU A 42 7.23 5.85 6.39
N LEU A 43 8.49 5.78 6.80
CA LEU A 43 8.87 6.10 8.19
C LEU A 43 8.63 7.57 8.52
N ALA A 44 8.86 8.47 7.57
CA ALA A 44 8.61 9.89 7.74
C ALA A 44 7.11 10.24 7.80
N SER A 45 6.24 9.33 7.38
CA SER A 45 4.79 9.54 7.38
C SER A 45 4.10 9.12 8.68
N ARG A 46 4.86 8.57 9.65
CA ARG A 46 4.30 8.11 10.93
C ARG A 46 3.69 9.26 11.72
N THR A 47 2.82 8.91 12.66
CA THR A 47 2.07 9.89 13.46
C THR A 47 2.97 10.83 14.25
N ASP A 48 4.12 10.35 14.72
CA ASP A 48 5.09 11.15 15.49
C ASP A 48 5.99 12.03 14.59
N ALA A 49 6.07 11.73 13.31
CA ALA A 49 6.94 12.45 12.37
C ALA A 49 6.18 13.45 11.51
N ASN A 50 5.04 13.05 10.92
CA ASN A 50 4.28 13.89 9.99
C ASN A 50 2.77 13.78 10.20
N GLY A 51 2.33 13.67 11.46
CA GLY A 51 0.91 13.63 11.79
C GLY A 51 0.16 12.39 11.31
N GLY A 52 0.86 11.39 10.80
CA GLY A 52 0.23 10.16 10.34
C GLY A 52 -0.49 10.32 9.01
N TYR A 53 0.17 10.87 8.00
CA TYR A 53 -0.42 11.06 6.68
C TYR A 53 0.53 10.61 5.58
N LEU A 54 0.00 9.81 4.65
CA LEU A 54 0.73 9.37 3.46
C LEU A 54 -0.23 9.35 2.26
N ASP A 55 0.19 9.97 1.16
CA ASP A 55 -0.59 10.02 -0.07
C ASP A 55 0.09 9.19 -1.16
N LEU A 56 -0.57 8.13 -1.61
CA LEU A 56 -0.09 7.24 -2.66
C LEU A 56 -0.79 7.44 -4.01
N ARG A 57 -1.65 8.45 -4.12
CA ARG A 57 -2.46 8.63 -5.34
C ARG A 57 -1.60 8.91 -6.57
N ASP A 58 -0.46 9.56 -6.40
CA ASP A 58 0.41 9.97 -7.50
C ASP A 58 1.61 9.06 -7.73
N VAL A 59 1.77 7.99 -6.94
CA VAL A 59 2.88 7.06 -7.16
C VAL A 59 2.66 6.25 -8.45
N ASN A 60 3.74 5.89 -9.13
CA ASN A 60 3.63 5.13 -10.37
C ASN A 60 3.24 3.66 -10.10
N LEU A 61 2.85 2.96 -11.15
CA LEU A 61 2.38 1.58 -11.05
C LEU A 61 3.46 0.64 -10.51
N GLU A 62 4.71 0.85 -10.87
CA GLU A 62 5.83 0.04 -10.38
C GLU A 62 6.02 0.19 -8.87
N THR A 63 5.96 1.42 -8.37
CA THR A 63 6.06 1.72 -6.94
C THR A 63 4.87 1.09 -6.19
N LEU A 64 3.67 1.23 -6.74
CA LEU A 64 2.47 0.64 -6.15
C LEU A 64 2.58 -0.89 -6.07
N GLY A 65 3.10 -1.53 -7.13
CA GLY A 65 3.34 -2.97 -7.16
C GLY A 65 4.36 -3.40 -6.10
N LEU A 66 5.44 -2.64 -5.94
CA LEU A 66 6.46 -2.92 -4.92
C LEU A 66 5.88 -2.77 -3.51
N LEU A 67 5.06 -1.75 -3.27
CA LEU A 67 4.38 -1.56 -1.99
C LEU A 67 3.44 -2.73 -1.69
N LEU A 68 2.66 -3.18 -2.67
CA LEU A 68 1.77 -4.32 -2.50
C LEU A 68 2.54 -5.59 -2.17
N GLU A 69 3.61 -5.87 -2.89
CA GLU A 69 4.46 -7.04 -2.67
C GLU A 69 5.07 -7.02 -1.28
N THR A 70 5.64 -5.89 -0.88
CA THR A 70 6.27 -5.76 0.43
C THR A 70 5.25 -5.77 1.57
N ALA A 71 4.08 -5.18 1.37
CA ALA A 71 2.99 -5.22 2.34
C ALA A 71 2.51 -6.66 2.57
N ASN A 72 2.32 -7.43 1.51
CA ASN A 72 1.93 -8.83 1.61
C ASN A 72 3.00 -9.66 2.32
N SER A 73 4.27 -9.42 2.02
CA SER A 73 5.39 -10.11 2.68
C SER A 73 5.43 -9.79 4.17
N ALA A 74 5.31 -8.52 4.52
CA ALA A 74 5.32 -8.07 5.93
C ALA A 74 4.11 -8.63 6.69
N TYR A 75 2.93 -8.63 6.06
CA TYR A 75 1.72 -9.23 6.64
C TYR A 75 1.92 -10.72 6.91
N GLY A 76 2.46 -11.44 5.93
CA GLY A 76 2.72 -12.87 6.08
C GLY A 76 3.68 -13.18 7.22
N CYS A 77 4.73 -12.37 7.38
CA CYS A 77 5.67 -12.51 8.49
C CYS A 77 4.99 -12.30 9.84
N LEU A 78 4.16 -11.26 9.95
CA LEU A 78 3.41 -10.96 11.17
C LEU A 78 2.43 -12.08 11.52
N ALA A 79 1.70 -12.58 10.52
CA ALA A 79 0.74 -13.66 10.71
C ALA A 79 1.40 -14.97 11.16
N ARG A 80 2.58 -15.28 10.61
CA ARG A 80 3.34 -16.50 10.97
C ARG A 80 3.99 -16.38 12.33
N ALA A 81 4.41 -15.18 12.72
CA ALA A 81 5.06 -14.97 14.02
C ALA A 81 4.11 -15.20 15.19
N GLY A 82 2.81 -14.96 14.98
CA GLY A 82 1.80 -15.14 16.01
C GLY A 82 1.82 -14.05 17.06
N ILE A 83 1.06 -14.26 18.12
CA ILE A 83 0.94 -13.29 19.21
C ILE A 83 2.25 -13.25 20.01
N GLN A 84 2.84 -12.06 20.14
CA GLN A 84 4.04 -11.86 20.92
C GLN A 84 3.70 -11.71 22.40
N GLU A 85 4.68 -12.03 23.25
CA GLU A 85 4.54 -11.90 24.70
C GLU A 85 4.20 -10.47 25.08
N GLY A 86 3.20 -10.30 25.93
CA GLY A 86 2.75 -8.99 26.37
C GLY A 86 1.73 -8.30 25.47
N VAL A 87 1.37 -8.93 24.34
CA VAL A 87 0.36 -8.41 23.41
C VAL A 87 -0.94 -9.18 23.58
N SER A 88 -2.07 -8.46 23.71
CA SER A 88 -3.37 -9.15 23.83
C SER A 88 -3.81 -9.77 22.51
N PRO A 89 -4.58 -10.88 22.55
CA PRO A 89 -5.13 -11.49 21.33
C PRO A 89 -6.00 -10.53 20.53
N GLU A 90 -6.77 -9.68 21.18
CA GLU A 90 -7.64 -8.69 20.51
C GLU A 90 -6.82 -7.64 19.78
N PHE A 91 -5.74 -7.21 20.40
CA PHE A 91 -4.83 -6.21 19.81
C PHE A 91 -4.17 -6.77 18.56
N TYR A 92 -3.68 -8.01 18.63
CA TYR A 92 -3.05 -8.70 17.51
C TYR A 92 -4.05 -8.95 16.37
N ALA A 93 -5.26 -9.41 16.71
CA ALA A 93 -6.29 -9.65 15.71
C ALA A 93 -6.70 -8.37 15.01
N GLY A 94 -6.82 -7.26 15.74
CA GLY A 94 -7.13 -5.94 15.19
C GLY A 94 -6.03 -5.46 14.24
N LEU A 95 -4.77 -5.65 14.62
CA LEU A 95 -3.63 -5.29 13.79
C LEU A 95 -3.65 -6.08 12.47
N LEU A 96 -3.85 -7.39 12.53
CA LEU A 96 -3.93 -8.24 11.33
C LEU A 96 -5.07 -7.82 10.41
N THR A 97 -6.26 -7.56 10.97
CA THR A 97 -7.42 -7.17 10.19
C THR A 97 -7.16 -5.85 9.44
N GLN A 98 -6.65 -4.86 10.15
CA GLN A 98 -6.36 -3.55 9.56
C GLN A 98 -5.24 -3.62 8.51
N PHE A 99 -4.23 -4.44 8.76
CA PHE A 99 -3.13 -4.65 7.83
C PHE A 99 -3.65 -5.32 6.55
N GLN A 100 -4.50 -6.32 6.68
CA GLN A 100 -5.09 -6.99 5.52
C GLN A 100 -5.95 -6.04 4.70
N ASP A 101 -6.71 -5.16 5.35
CA ASP A 101 -7.49 -4.14 4.66
C ASP A 101 -6.60 -3.27 3.77
N LEU A 102 -5.43 -2.87 4.26
CA LEU A 102 -4.48 -2.10 3.46
C LEU A 102 -3.97 -2.91 2.26
N CYS A 103 -3.61 -4.17 2.46
CA CYS A 103 -3.17 -5.04 1.38
C CYS A 103 -4.25 -5.18 0.30
N ASP A 104 -5.50 -5.33 0.70
CA ASP A 104 -6.64 -5.44 -0.23
C ASP A 104 -6.85 -4.13 -1.00
N MET A 105 -6.73 -2.99 -0.34
CA MET A 105 -6.82 -1.68 -1.00
C MET A 105 -5.71 -1.47 -2.02
N LEU A 106 -4.47 -1.84 -1.67
CA LEU A 106 -3.32 -1.73 -2.59
C LEU A 106 -3.52 -2.62 -3.81
N ARG A 107 -4.04 -3.84 -3.61
CA ARG A 107 -4.33 -4.77 -4.71
C ARG A 107 -5.41 -4.21 -5.62
N THR A 108 -6.48 -3.68 -5.05
CA THR A 108 -7.58 -3.08 -5.82
C THR A 108 -7.06 -1.89 -6.64
N ALA A 109 -6.23 -1.04 -6.04
CA ALA A 109 -5.64 0.11 -6.72
C ALA A 109 -4.73 -0.31 -7.87
N GLN A 110 -3.92 -1.35 -7.67
CA GLN A 110 -3.03 -1.87 -8.71
C GLN A 110 -3.83 -2.40 -9.89
N GLN A 111 -4.87 -3.19 -9.62
CA GLN A 111 -5.72 -3.76 -10.66
C GLN A 111 -6.42 -2.67 -11.48
N ALA A 112 -6.94 -1.64 -10.79
CA ALA A 112 -7.62 -0.54 -11.46
C ALA A 112 -6.67 0.23 -12.40
N ARG A 113 -5.43 0.44 -11.98
CA ARG A 113 -4.41 1.11 -12.80
C ARG A 113 -3.96 0.25 -13.97
N MET A 114 -3.84 -1.06 -13.77
CA MET A 114 -3.47 -1.99 -14.84
C MET A 114 -4.56 -2.05 -15.91
N GLU A 115 -5.82 -2.12 -15.50
CA GLU A 115 -6.97 -2.10 -16.42
C GLU A 115 -7.02 -0.80 -17.21
N LYS A 116 -6.80 0.33 -16.54
CA LYS A 116 -6.78 1.64 -17.18
C LYS A 116 -5.65 1.73 -18.21
N ARG A 117 -4.47 1.17 -17.88
CA ARG A 117 -3.32 1.14 -18.78
C ARG A 117 -3.62 0.28 -20.01
N GLU A 118 -4.27 -0.86 -19.84
CA GLU A 118 -4.69 -1.73 -20.94
C GLU A 118 -5.73 -1.05 -21.84
N GLN A 119 -6.71 -0.40 -21.23
CA GLN A 119 -7.73 0.34 -21.98
C GLN A 119 -7.11 1.48 -22.81
N GLN A 120 -6.15 2.19 -22.24
CA GLN A 120 -5.43 3.24 -22.96
C GLN A 120 -4.60 2.68 -24.10
N ALA A 121 -3.95 1.53 -23.90
CA ALA A 121 -3.16 0.86 -24.92
C ALA A 121 -4.06 0.36 -26.07
N GLU A 122 -5.23 -0.23 -25.75
CA GLU A 122 -6.19 -0.68 -26.76
C GLU A 122 -6.79 0.49 -27.54
N LYS A 123 -7.15 1.56 -26.84
CA LYS A 123 -7.67 2.77 -27.46
C LYS A 123 -6.64 3.39 -28.40
N HIS A 124 -5.36 3.40 -27.98
CA HIS A 124 -4.27 3.93 -28.77
C HIS A 124 -4.01 3.05 -30.01
N ARG A 125 -4.06 1.74 -29.86
CA ARG A 125 -3.94 0.80 -31.00
C ARG A 125 -5.11 0.92 -31.96
N GLY A 126 -6.33 1.07 -31.45
CA GLY A 126 -7.53 1.27 -32.28
C GLY A 126 -7.44 2.54 -33.12
N THR A 127 -7.01 3.64 -32.49
CA THR A 127 -6.83 4.91 -33.20
C THR A 127 -5.75 4.80 -34.27
N HIS A 128 -4.66 4.11 -33.97
CA HIS A 128 -3.55 3.91 -34.93
C HIS A 128 -3.98 3.04 -36.09
N ALA A 129 -4.78 1.99 -35.83
CA ALA A 129 -5.34 1.13 -36.87
C ALA A 129 -6.28 1.89 -37.81
N ASP A 130 -7.10 2.77 -37.26
CA ASP A 130 -8.00 3.63 -38.03
C ASP A 130 -7.22 4.61 -38.92
N ASP A 131 -6.13 5.18 -38.41
CA ASP A 131 -5.28 6.08 -39.16
C ASP A 131 -4.53 5.36 -40.28
N ALA A 132 -4.27 4.07 -40.11
CA ALA A 132 -3.59 3.25 -41.11
C ALA A 132 -4.53 2.78 -42.21
N ALA A 133 -5.85 2.84 -42.01
CA ALA A 133 -6.83 2.49 -43.01
C ALA A 133 -6.93 3.61 -44.06
N PRO A 134 -6.74 3.33 -45.34
CA PRO A 134 -6.82 4.36 -46.39
C PRO A 134 -8.26 4.85 -46.61
#